data_8cfe92436bfc038972cefdaab2782ba5
#
_entry.id   8cfe92436bfc038972cefdaab2782ba5
#
_cell.length_a   1.000
_cell.length_b   1.000
_cell.length_c   1.000
_cell.angle_alpha   90.00
_cell.angle_beta   90.00
_cell.angle_gamma   90.00
#
_symmetry.space_group_name_H-M   'P 1'
#
loop_
_entity.id
_entity.type
_entity.pdbx_description
1 polymer ?
#
loop_
_entity_poly.entity_id
_entity_poly.type
_entity_poly.pdbx_seq_one_letter_code
_entity_poly.pdbx_strand_id
1 'polypeptide(L)'
;MTVAVREESGALERTSEPPLSVELVEGREAFNALEKEWNAALARGPRDEPTLRHEWVRAWIENFAPGAPLRTFLSRAGRELHAAVPLLELEERNADTCFLPLTTWGTPHNDHSQRGGVLLGRRGKEALPALWEKLAGLPGWDRLRLRDLPHGAPEWKLRDLAEAAGFPCGLWTSLRSPYLVLPAIEPAVAVVEAKKPASRKPQAASRYEVVESRLDAKFRQNLRRRRRRLAEQGEVKYVLLDGKDAKQLDCALADFFVIEASGWKGRCGTSIAQRPELVGFYAQMARDAARRGALALGFLELGGRRIAAHLSLLHAGRHYLLKLGYDESFHEFSPGQQLTSEMIRDSCQRGLAEFDFLGPCMDWKLDWEPALRTHTWLTIFRPTRVGRLVYEARYTAWPVARALAGQVLCGLGKGG
;
A
#
# COMPACT_ATOMS: atom_id res chain seq x y z
N MET A 1 -51.73 53.91 -14.28
CA MET A 1 -50.26 53.84 -14.24
C MET A 1 -49.90 52.41 -13.75
N THR A 2 -49.59 51.52 -14.70
CA THR A 2 -49.26 50.13 -14.43
C THR A 2 -47.74 50.00 -14.52
N VAL A 3 -47.10 49.68 -13.41
CA VAL A 3 -45.65 49.48 -13.36
C VAL A 3 -45.38 48.04 -13.73
N ALA A 4 -44.68 47.81 -14.84
CA ALA A 4 -44.20 46.52 -15.29
C ALA A 4 -42.91 46.17 -14.50
N VAL A 5 -42.95 45.10 -13.71
CA VAL A 5 -41.80 44.46 -13.09
C VAL A 5 -41.11 43.57 -14.15
N ARG A 6 -39.90 43.96 -14.56
CA ARG A 6 -39.02 43.07 -15.35
C ARG A 6 -38.41 42.03 -14.43
N GLU A 7 -38.81 40.78 -14.61
CA GLU A 7 -38.05 39.61 -14.09
C GLU A 7 -36.77 39.45 -14.93
N GLU A 8 -35.65 39.76 -14.36
CA GLU A 8 -34.35 39.33 -14.89
C GLU A 8 -34.16 37.85 -14.54
N SER A 9 -34.43 36.97 -15.52
CA SER A 9 -34.07 35.58 -15.50
C SER A 9 -32.54 35.45 -15.67
N GLY A 10 -31.79 35.47 -14.56
CA GLY A 10 -30.41 35.09 -14.52
C GLY A 10 -30.25 33.60 -14.78
N ALA A 11 -30.15 33.19 -16.03
CA ALA A 11 -29.71 31.85 -16.39
C ALA A 11 -28.27 31.65 -15.87
N LEU A 12 -28.09 30.92 -14.77
CA LEU A 12 -26.81 30.38 -14.38
C LEU A 12 -26.33 29.49 -15.53
N GLU A 13 -25.42 30.00 -16.36
CA GLU A 13 -24.65 29.19 -17.29
C GLU A 13 -23.99 28.05 -16.50
N ARG A 14 -24.54 26.87 -16.60
CA ARG A 14 -23.84 25.64 -16.21
C ARG A 14 -22.65 25.54 -17.14
N THR A 15 -21.48 26.00 -16.71
CA THR A 15 -20.22 25.72 -17.38
C THR A 15 -20.05 24.22 -17.41
N SER A 16 -20.35 23.60 -18.56
CA SER A 16 -20.14 22.17 -18.75
C SER A 16 -18.66 21.89 -18.55
N GLU A 17 -18.34 21.00 -17.61
CA GLU A 17 -16.95 20.57 -17.42
C GLU A 17 -16.36 20.06 -18.76
N PRO A 18 -15.08 20.36 -19.07
CA PRO A 18 -14.45 19.92 -20.29
C PRO A 18 -14.55 18.40 -20.46
N PRO A 19 -14.68 17.90 -21.70
CA PRO A 19 -14.71 16.46 -21.98
C PRO A 19 -13.39 15.81 -21.56
N LEU A 20 -13.47 14.54 -21.15
CA LEU A 20 -12.30 13.72 -20.82
C LEU A 20 -11.64 13.24 -22.11
N SER A 21 -10.33 13.42 -22.24
CA SER A 21 -9.50 12.90 -23.32
C SER A 21 -8.38 12.04 -22.74
N VAL A 22 -7.90 11.06 -23.53
CA VAL A 22 -6.79 10.19 -23.11
C VAL A 22 -5.61 10.38 -24.04
N GLU A 23 -4.48 10.74 -23.44
CA GLU A 23 -3.18 10.82 -24.11
C GLU A 23 -2.23 9.72 -23.64
N LEU A 24 -1.25 9.39 -24.45
CA LEU A 24 -0.16 8.48 -24.14
C LEU A 24 1.13 9.28 -24.11
N VAL A 25 1.87 9.20 -23.00
CA VAL A 25 3.24 9.71 -22.90
C VAL A 25 4.19 8.53 -22.71
N GLU A 26 5.33 8.58 -23.39
CA GLU A 26 6.29 7.49 -23.39
C GLU A 26 7.63 7.93 -22.77
N GLY A 27 8.27 6.99 -22.11
CA GLY A 27 9.58 7.18 -21.51
C GLY A 27 9.55 7.84 -20.13
N ARG A 28 10.72 7.82 -19.50
CA ARG A 28 10.87 8.24 -18.09
C ARG A 28 10.90 9.74 -17.91
N GLU A 29 11.49 10.46 -18.86
CA GLU A 29 11.57 11.90 -18.79
C GLU A 29 10.16 12.51 -18.79
N ALA A 30 9.30 12.07 -19.72
CA ALA A 30 7.92 12.50 -19.79
C ALA A 30 7.13 12.10 -18.52
N PHE A 31 7.35 10.89 -18.00
CA PHE A 31 6.76 10.47 -16.72
C PHE A 31 7.23 11.36 -15.57
N ASN A 32 8.54 11.63 -15.45
CA ASN A 32 9.10 12.42 -14.35
C ASN A 32 8.57 13.86 -14.33
N ALA A 33 8.25 14.43 -15.48
CA ALA A 33 7.63 15.75 -15.58
C ALA A 33 6.22 15.83 -14.94
N LEU A 34 5.56 14.69 -14.73
CA LEU A 34 4.19 14.61 -14.20
C LEU A 34 4.10 14.76 -12.67
N GLU A 35 5.18 14.75 -11.91
CA GLU A 35 5.20 14.62 -10.45
C GLU A 35 4.20 15.54 -9.75
N LYS A 36 4.20 16.82 -10.09
CA LYS A 36 3.37 17.83 -9.44
C LYS A 36 1.88 17.61 -9.70
N GLU A 37 1.50 17.43 -10.95
CA GLU A 37 0.10 17.24 -11.32
C GLU A 37 -0.43 15.87 -10.90
N TRP A 38 0.42 14.83 -10.98
CA TRP A 38 0.13 13.48 -10.51
C TRP A 38 -0.27 13.47 -9.04
N ASN A 39 0.60 14.02 -8.18
CA ASN A 39 0.36 14.06 -6.74
C ASN A 39 -0.83 14.96 -6.37
N ALA A 40 -1.06 16.03 -7.13
CA ALA A 40 -2.24 16.88 -6.95
C ALA A 40 -3.55 16.16 -7.34
N ALA A 41 -3.54 15.36 -8.40
CA ALA A 41 -4.70 14.55 -8.80
C ALA A 41 -4.97 13.43 -7.78
N LEU A 42 -3.92 12.73 -7.33
CA LEU A 42 -4.02 11.65 -6.35
C LEU A 42 -4.66 12.15 -5.04
N ALA A 43 -4.23 13.29 -4.52
CA ALA A 43 -4.75 13.88 -3.28
C ALA A 43 -6.25 14.24 -3.34
N ARG A 44 -6.82 14.42 -4.56
CA ARG A 44 -8.25 14.67 -4.78
C ARG A 44 -9.03 13.40 -5.12
N GLY A 45 -8.35 12.28 -5.18
CA GLY A 45 -8.91 11.00 -5.60
C GLY A 45 -9.49 10.18 -4.44
N PRO A 46 -10.17 9.09 -4.78
CA PRO A 46 -10.79 8.20 -3.79
C PRO A 46 -9.77 7.33 -3.03
N ARG A 47 -8.53 7.22 -3.55
CA ARG A 47 -7.45 6.40 -3.01
C ARG A 47 -6.15 7.19 -2.98
N ASP A 48 -5.97 8.01 -1.95
CA ASP A 48 -4.70 8.68 -1.69
C ASP A 48 -3.82 7.75 -0.84
N GLU A 49 -3.00 6.95 -1.52
CA GLU A 49 -2.10 5.96 -0.92
C GLU A 49 -0.64 6.26 -1.28
N PRO A 50 0.32 6.02 -0.35
CA PRO A 50 1.72 6.36 -0.59
C PRO A 50 2.34 5.58 -1.76
N THR A 51 1.87 4.37 -2.03
CA THR A 51 2.34 3.50 -3.13
C THR A 51 1.88 3.95 -4.51
N LEU A 52 0.86 4.82 -4.58
CA LEU A 52 0.37 5.43 -5.82
C LEU A 52 0.98 6.80 -6.09
N ARG A 53 1.77 7.35 -5.18
CA ARG A 53 2.43 8.63 -5.37
C ARG A 53 3.52 8.54 -6.44
N HIS A 54 3.72 9.64 -7.15
CA HIS A 54 4.68 9.70 -8.26
C HIS A 54 6.09 9.30 -7.84
N GLU A 55 6.59 9.82 -6.73
CA GLU A 55 7.94 9.53 -6.21
C GLU A 55 8.12 8.06 -5.82
N TRP A 56 7.08 7.40 -5.33
CA TRP A 56 7.11 5.95 -5.07
C TRP A 56 7.23 5.16 -6.38
N VAL A 57 6.38 5.47 -7.36
CA VAL A 57 6.37 4.81 -8.67
C VAL A 57 7.69 5.05 -9.39
N ARG A 58 8.22 6.27 -9.36
CA ARG A 58 9.54 6.63 -9.91
C ARG A 58 10.65 5.81 -9.27
N ALA A 59 10.74 5.80 -7.93
CA ALA A 59 11.75 5.04 -7.21
C ALA A 59 11.68 3.54 -7.55
N TRP A 60 10.45 3.02 -7.69
CA TRP A 60 10.26 1.63 -8.09
C TRP A 60 10.81 1.36 -9.51
N ILE A 61 10.45 2.18 -10.50
CA ILE A 61 10.88 2.03 -11.89
C ILE A 61 12.40 2.14 -12.00
N GLU A 62 13.00 3.11 -11.32
CA GLU A 62 14.44 3.37 -11.37
C GLU A 62 15.28 2.22 -10.80
N ASN A 63 14.79 1.55 -9.76
CA ASN A 63 15.53 0.51 -9.07
C ASN A 63 15.20 -0.91 -9.54
N PHE A 64 13.97 -1.20 -9.95
CA PHE A 64 13.57 -2.58 -10.28
C PHE A 64 13.38 -2.84 -11.78
N ALA A 65 13.19 -1.81 -12.58
CA ALA A 65 12.99 -1.96 -14.02
C ALA A 65 13.71 -0.88 -14.83
N PRO A 66 15.02 -0.64 -14.59
CA PRO A 66 15.75 0.48 -15.20
C PRO A 66 15.81 0.44 -16.76
N GLY A 67 15.62 -0.70 -17.38
CA GLY A 67 15.64 -0.88 -18.84
C GLY A 67 14.28 -1.05 -19.50
N ALA A 68 13.18 -1.22 -18.73
CA ALA A 68 11.88 -1.50 -19.30
C ALA A 68 11.27 -0.27 -19.99
N PRO A 69 10.68 -0.41 -21.19
CA PRO A 69 9.89 0.64 -21.81
C PRO A 69 8.70 1.03 -20.91
N LEU A 70 8.52 2.34 -20.73
CA LEU A 70 7.46 2.90 -19.90
C LEU A 70 6.46 3.65 -20.77
N ARG A 71 5.18 3.29 -20.64
CA ARG A 71 4.03 3.95 -21.23
C ARG A 71 3.12 4.45 -20.15
N THR A 72 2.78 5.73 -20.17
CA THR A 72 1.87 6.32 -19.19
C THR A 72 0.64 6.86 -19.90
N PHE A 73 -0.52 6.30 -19.58
CA PHE A 73 -1.80 6.76 -20.09
C PHE A 73 -2.36 7.78 -19.10
N LEU A 74 -2.74 8.95 -19.63
CA LEU A 74 -3.24 10.08 -18.85
C LEU A 74 -4.63 10.44 -19.35
N SER A 75 -5.61 10.50 -18.46
CA SER A 75 -6.93 11.03 -18.80
C SER A 75 -7.10 12.43 -18.19
N ARG A 76 -7.40 13.39 -19.03
CA ARG A 76 -7.50 14.82 -18.68
C ARG A 76 -8.84 15.41 -19.08
N ALA A 77 -9.27 16.44 -18.33
CA ALA A 77 -10.29 17.39 -18.72
C ALA A 77 -9.63 18.78 -18.79
N GLY A 78 -9.40 19.29 -19.97
CA GLY A 78 -8.54 20.45 -20.17
C GLY A 78 -7.12 20.20 -19.66
N ARG A 79 -6.67 20.97 -18.66
CA ARG A 79 -5.35 20.81 -18.03
C ARG A 79 -5.35 19.93 -16.78
N GLU A 80 -6.52 19.53 -16.28
CA GLU A 80 -6.63 18.77 -15.04
C GLU A 80 -6.49 17.28 -15.30
N LEU A 81 -5.57 16.62 -14.57
CA LEU A 81 -5.39 15.15 -14.61
C LEU A 81 -6.45 14.48 -13.72
N HIS A 82 -7.15 13.49 -14.27
CA HIS A 82 -8.21 12.75 -13.60
C HIS A 82 -7.96 11.26 -13.47
N ALA A 83 -7.16 10.67 -14.36
CA ALA A 83 -6.66 9.31 -14.19
C ALA A 83 -5.29 9.16 -14.83
N ALA A 84 -4.46 8.27 -14.28
CA ALA A 84 -3.18 7.92 -14.87
C ALA A 84 -2.81 6.47 -14.56
N VAL A 85 -2.27 5.76 -15.56
CA VAL A 85 -1.73 4.42 -15.37
C VAL A 85 -0.35 4.30 -16.04
N PRO A 86 0.72 4.12 -15.25
CA PRO A 86 2.04 3.81 -15.77
C PRO A 86 2.11 2.31 -16.03
N LEU A 87 2.49 1.93 -17.23
CA LEU A 87 2.63 0.55 -17.66
C LEU A 87 4.05 0.29 -18.16
N LEU A 88 4.66 -0.74 -17.62
CA LEU A 88 5.93 -1.27 -18.11
C LEU A 88 5.64 -2.36 -19.13
N GLU A 89 6.38 -2.34 -20.24
CA GLU A 89 6.35 -3.41 -21.23
C GLU A 89 7.39 -4.46 -20.85
N LEU A 90 6.91 -5.69 -20.67
CA LEU A 90 7.72 -6.82 -20.24
C LEU A 90 7.48 -8.01 -21.17
N GLU A 91 8.56 -8.54 -21.75
CA GLU A 91 8.51 -9.82 -22.46
C GLU A 91 8.64 -10.94 -21.41
N GLU A 92 7.60 -11.75 -21.30
CA GLU A 92 7.54 -12.82 -20.30
C GLU A 92 7.36 -14.19 -20.97
N ARG A 93 8.20 -15.14 -20.50
CA ARG A 93 8.12 -16.54 -20.88
C ARG A 93 8.39 -17.42 -19.65
N ASN A 94 7.35 -17.70 -18.90
CA ASN A 94 7.44 -18.38 -17.62
C ASN A 94 6.20 -19.27 -17.37
N ALA A 95 6.07 -19.84 -16.20
CA ALA A 95 4.93 -20.68 -15.83
C ALA A 95 3.58 -19.92 -15.91
N ASP A 96 3.55 -18.60 -15.64
CA ASP A 96 2.34 -17.79 -15.73
C ASP A 96 1.90 -17.54 -17.19
N THR A 97 2.80 -17.74 -18.16
CA THR A 97 2.52 -17.65 -19.59
C THR A 97 2.42 -19.02 -20.25
N CYS A 98 2.36 -20.11 -19.45
CA CYS A 98 2.48 -21.47 -19.95
C CYS A 98 3.71 -21.68 -20.85
N PHE A 99 4.81 -20.97 -20.54
CA PHE A 99 6.06 -20.92 -21.30
C PHE A 99 5.92 -20.38 -22.75
N LEU A 100 4.80 -19.76 -23.09
CA LEU A 100 4.63 -19.04 -24.34
C LEU A 100 5.19 -17.62 -24.19
N PRO A 101 5.80 -17.04 -25.24
CA PRO A 101 6.22 -15.64 -25.19
C PRO A 101 4.99 -14.74 -25.22
N LEU A 102 4.87 -13.85 -24.25
CA LEU A 102 3.78 -12.85 -24.15
C LEU A 102 4.35 -11.49 -23.79
N THR A 103 3.88 -10.47 -24.49
CA THR A 103 4.11 -9.10 -24.11
C THR A 103 3.09 -8.68 -23.03
N THR A 104 3.60 -8.42 -21.83
CA THR A 104 2.79 -7.96 -20.69
C THR A 104 2.97 -6.46 -20.51
N TRP A 105 1.86 -5.71 -20.49
CA TRP A 105 1.85 -4.36 -19.94
C TRP A 105 1.39 -4.45 -18.49
N GLY A 106 2.29 -4.10 -17.57
CA GLY A 106 2.05 -4.24 -16.13
C GLY A 106 2.31 -2.95 -15.36
N THR A 107 1.50 -2.68 -14.36
CA THR A 107 1.82 -1.60 -13.42
C THR A 107 3.13 -1.90 -12.68
N PRO A 108 3.97 -0.88 -12.37
CA PRO A 108 5.17 -1.04 -11.52
C PRO A 108 4.79 -1.68 -10.20
N HIS A 109 5.22 -2.93 -9.98
CA HIS A 109 4.82 -3.70 -8.83
C HIS A 109 5.72 -4.93 -8.58
N ASN A 110 6.04 -5.17 -7.30
CA ASN A 110 6.64 -6.41 -6.80
C ASN A 110 6.26 -6.61 -5.32
N ASP A 111 6.86 -7.59 -4.64
CA ASP A 111 6.61 -7.89 -3.23
C ASP A 111 6.97 -6.74 -2.26
N HIS A 112 7.61 -5.69 -2.75
CA HIS A 112 7.96 -4.49 -1.98
C HIS A 112 6.95 -3.35 -2.18
N SER A 113 6.01 -3.45 -3.12
CA SER A 113 4.98 -2.44 -3.40
C SER A 113 3.60 -2.77 -2.88
N GLN A 114 3.32 -3.90 -2.37
CA GLN A 114 2.16 -4.45 -1.63
C GLN A 114 0.76 -3.81 -1.85
N ARG A 115 0.65 -2.77 -2.66
CA ARG A 115 -0.56 -2.11 -3.13
C ARG A 115 -0.28 -1.46 -4.47
N GLY A 116 -1.06 -1.84 -5.45
CA GLY A 116 -1.01 -1.29 -6.78
C GLY A 116 -2.32 -0.62 -7.17
N GLY A 117 -2.42 -0.20 -8.40
CA GLY A 117 -3.62 0.39 -8.95
C GLY A 117 -3.35 1.41 -10.03
N VAL A 118 -4.40 2.15 -10.34
CA VAL A 118 -4.43 3.27 -11.26
C VAL A 118 -4.60 4.53 -10.43
N LEU A 119 -3.89 5.60 -10.74
CA LEU A 119 -4.20 6.89 -10.16
C LEU A 119 -5.58 7.31 -10.62
N LEU A 120 -6.46 7.60 -9.68
CA LEU A 120 -7.77 8.18 -9.93
C LEU A 120 -7.90 9.48 -9.15
N GLY A 121 -8.06 10.59 -9.86
CA GLY A 121 -8.34 11.90 -9.29
C GLY A 121 -9.85 12.14 -9.11
N ARG A 122 -10.27 13.40 -9.08
CA ARG A 122 -11.66 13.84 -8.79
C ARG A 122 -12.70 13.14 -9.71
N ARG A 123 -12.47 13.12 -11.04
CA ARG A 123 -13.33 12.45 -12.03
C ARG A 123 -12.76 11.11 -12.51
N GLY A 124 -11.93 10.46 -11.68
CA GLY A 124 -11.20 9.27 -12.07
C GLY A 124 -12.09 8.10 -12.49
N LYS A 125 -13.24 7.90 -11.80
CA LYS A 125 -14.20 6.85 -12.17
C LYS A 125 -14.82 7.09 -13.54
N GLU A 126 -15.08 8.34 -13.91
CA GLU A 126 -15.61 8.73 -15.21
C GLU A 126 -14.56 8.58 -16.32
N ALA A 127 -13.27 8.66 -15.98
CA ALA A 127 -12.17 8.52 -16.91
C ALA A 127 -11.88 7.06 -17.33
N LEU A 128 -12.30 6.08 -16.52
CA LEU A 128 -11.98 4.66 -16.77
C LEU A 128 -12.49 4.12 -18.12
N PRO A 129 -13.69 4.44 -18.61
CA PRO A 129 -14.15 3.97 -19.93
C PRO A 129 -13.24 4.46 -21.07
N ALA A 130 -12.93 5.76 -21.12
CA ALA A 130 -12.05 6.32 -22.16
C ALA A 130 -10.61 5.76 -22.05
N LEU A 131 -10.12 5.56 -20.82
CA LEU A 131 -8.83 4.93 -20.55
C LEU A 131 -8.80 3.49 -21.08
N TRP A 132 -9.86 2.70 -20.81
CA TRP A 132 -9.99 1.34 -21.32
C TRP A 132 -10.05 1.30 -22.85
N GLU A 133 -10.87 2.12 -23.46
CA GLU A 133 -11.00 2.19 -24.93
C GLU A 133 -9.63 2.46 -25.59
N LYS A 134 -8.86 3.42 -25.05
CA LYS A 134 -7.51 3.71 -25.53
C LYS A 134 -6.57 2.53 -25.37
N LEU A 135 -6.57 1.87 -24.21
CA LEU A 135 -5.74 0.69 -23.92
C LEU A 135 -6.10 -0.49 -24.82
N ALA A 136 -7.39 -0.79 -24.96
CA ALA A 136 -7.88 -1.89 -25.78
C ALA A 136 -7.59 -1.69 -27.28
N GLY A 137 -7.66 -0.44 -27.75
CA GLY A 137 -7.41 -0.09 -29.15
C GLY A 137 -5.96 -0.15 -29.59
N LEU A 138 -4.99 -0.05 -28.66
CA LEU A 138 -3.57 -0.07 -29.02
C LEU A 138 -3.05 -1.50 -29.22
N PRO A 139 -2.26 -1.79 -30.27
CA PRO A 139 -1.57 -3.07 -30.42
C PRO A 139 -0.36 -3.16 -29.47
N GLY A 140 0.33 -4.30 -29.50
CA GLY A 140 1.64 -4.47 -28.85
C GLY A 140 1.57 -5.02 -27.43
N TRP A 141 0.44 -5.53 -26.96
CA TRP A 141 0.34 -6.28 -25.73
C TRP A 141 -0.56 -7.50 -25.88
N ASP A 142 -0.24 -8.57 -25.16
CA ASP A 142 -1.04 -9.79 -25.08
C ASP A 142 -1.85 -9.83 -23.80
N ARG A 143 -1.30 -9.25 -22.72
CA ARG A 143 -1.99 -9.13 -21.44
C ARG A 143 -1.68 -7.81 -20.72
N LEU A 144 -2.69 -7.29 -20.04
CA LEU A 144 -2.58 -6.15 -19.12
C LEU A 144 -2.67 -6.67 -17.69
N ARG A 145 -1.72 -6.30 -16.82
CA ARG A 145 -1.68 -6.76 -15.43
C ARG A 145 -1.71 -5.61 -14.44
N LEU A 146 -2.77 -5.59 -13.62
CA LEU A 146 -2.89 -4.72 -12.45
C LEU A 146 -2.76 -5.57 -11.20
N ARG A 147 -1.78 -5.27 -10.35
CA ARG A 147 -1.49 -6.09 -9.17
C ARG A 147 -1.96 -5.43 -7.89
N ASP A 148 -2.33 -6.26 -6.90
CA ASP A 148 -2.72 -5.88 -5.54
C ASP A 148 -3.78 -4.78 -5.46
N LEU A 149 -4.82 -4.89 -6.30
CA LEU A 149 -5.99 -4.04 -6.20
C LEU A 149 -6.78 -4.38 -4.93
N PRO A 150 -7.06 -3.40 -4.06
CA PRO A 150 -7.90 -3.66 -2.90
C PRO A 150 -9.34 -3.98 -3.32
N HIS A 151 -10.00 -4.83 -2.54
CA HIS A 151 -11.41 -5.10 -2.75
C HIS A 151 -12.22 -3.80 -2.67
N GLY A 152 -13.19 -3.61 -3.57
CA GLY A 152 -14.01 -2.41 -3.63
C GLY A 152 -13.32 -1.18 -4.25
N ALA A 153 -12.09 -1.30 -4.73
CA ALA A 153 -11.41 -0.20 -5.42
C ALA A 153 -12.13 0.18 -6.72
N PRO A 154 -12.22 1.49 -7.06
CA PRO A 154 -12.92 1.91 -8.28
C PRO A 154 -12.35 1.33 -9.57
N GLU A 155 -11.08 0.98 -9.57
CA GLU A 155 -10.34 0.40 -10.72
C GLU A 155 -10.92 -0.95 -11.18
N TRP A 156 -11.71 -1.62 -10.35
CA TRP A 156 -12.44 -2.85 -10.74
C TRP A 156 -13.37 -2.65 -11.92
N LYS A 157 -13.78 -1.40 -12.18
CA LYS A 157 -14.53 -1.04 -13.38
C LYS A 157 -13.80 -1.41 -14.69
N LEU A 158 -12.46 -1.45 -14.67
CA LEU A 158 -11.67 -1.88 -15.85
C LEU A 158 -11.93 -3.34 -16.20
N ARG A 159 -12.14 -4.22 -15.20
CA ARG A 159 -12.54 -5.61 -15.43
C ARG A 159 -13.90 -5.66 -16.15
N ASP A 160 -14.89 -4.94 -15.61
CA ASP A 160 -16.26 -4.99 -16.16
C ASP A 160 -16.27 -4.47 -17.62
N LEU A 161 -15.49 -3.42 -17.90
CA LEU A 161 -15.33 -2.88 -19.25
C LEU A 161 -14.63 -3.86 -20.20
N ALA A 162 -13.59 -4.56 -19.70
CA ALA A 162 -12.85 -5.54 -20.48
C ALA A 162 -13.71 -6.76 -20.80
N GLU A 163 -14.43 -7.31 -19.81
CA GLU A 163 -15.34 -8.45 -20.00
C GLU A 163 -16.47 -8.10 -20.98
N ALA A 164 -17.06 -6.90 -20.85
CA ALA A 164 -18.08 -6.41 -21.79
C ALA A 164 -17.55 -6.28 -23.24
N ALA A 165 -16.25 -6.00 -23.40
CA ALA A 165 -15.58 -5.95 -24.70
C ALA A 165 -15.05 -7.34 -25.18
N GLY A 166 -15.33 -8.43 -24.47
CA GLY A 166 -14.95 -9.79 -24.83
C GLY A 166 -13.50 -10.18 -24.52
N PHE A 167 -12.81 -9.40 -23.65
CA PHE A 167 -11.47 -9.71 -23.18
C PHE A 167 -11.53 -10.63 -21.96
N PRO A 168 -10.87 -11.81 -21.99
CA PRO A 168 -10.83 -12.70 -20.82
C PRO A 168 -10.13 -12.04 -19.62
N CYS A 169 -10.73 -12.13 -18.43
CA CYS A 169 -10.19 -11.54 -17.20
C CYS A 169 -9.88 -12.61 -16.17
N GLY A 170 -8.61 -12.76 -15.82
CA GLY A 170 -8.13 -13.65 -14.78
C GLY A 170 -7.96 -12.93 -13.45
N LEU A 171 -8.44 -13.56 -12.36
CA LEU A 171 -8.36 -13.04 -11.01
C LEU A 171 -7.51 -13.94 -10.13
N TRP A 172 -6.63 -13.35 -9.33
CA TRP A 172 -5.82 -14.06 -8.35
C TRP A 172 -5.80 -13.31 -7.02
N THR A 173 -6.43 -13.86 -5.98
CA THR A 173 -6.30 -13.27 -4.63
C THR A 173 -4.86 -13.38 -4.18
N SER A 174 -4.18 -12.25 -4.08
CA SER A 174 -2.75 -12.18 -3.81
C SER A 174 -2.43 -12.21 -2.33
N LEU A 175 -3.13 -11.40 -1.53
CA LEU A 175 -2.88 -11.33 -0.10
C LEU A 175 -4.11 -10.81 0.67
N ARG A 176 -4.12 -11.11 1.97
CA ARG A 176 -4.94 -10.41 2.97
C ARG A 176 -4.00 -9.55 3.81
N SER A 177 -4.18 -8.24 3.76
CA SER A 177 -3.33 -7.28 4.47
C SER A 177 -3.98 -6.86 5.78
N PRO A 178 -3.31 -7.07 6.93
CA PRO A 178 -3.84 -6.69 8.24
C PRO A 178 -3.70 -5.20 8.51
N TYR A 179 -4.72 -4.60 9.16
CA TYR A 179 -4.71 -3.20 9.59
C TYR A 179 -5.55 -2.99 10.85
N LEU A 180 -5.20 -1.99 11.65
CA LEU A 180 -5.96 -1.57 12.82
C LEU A 180 -6.71 -0.28 12.50
N VAL A 181 -8.00 -0.26 12.81
CA VAL A 181 -8.77 0.97 12.91
C VAL A 181 -8.50 1.55 14.30
N LEU A 182 -7.84 2.71 14.33
CA LEU A 182 -7.52 3.39 15.58
C LEU A 182 -8.76 4.13 16.10
N PRO A 183 -8.98 4.16 17.43
CA PRO A 183 -10.13 4.84 18.02
C PRO A 183 -10.20 6.32 17.58
N ALA A 184 -11.39 6.82 17.32
CA ALA A 184 -11.58 8.24 17.02
C ALA A 184 -11.13 9.12 18.20
N ILE A 185 -10.77 10.38 17.90
CA ILE A 185 -10.64 11.39 18.95
C ILE A 185 -12.06 11.75 19.35
N GLU A 186 -12.48 11.36 20.55
CA GLU A 186 -13.75 11.87 21.08
C GLU A 186 -13.61 13.39 21.25
N PRO A 187 -14.53 14.20 20.68
CA PRO A 187 -14.55 15.61 21.00
C PRO A 187 -14.70 15.74 22.51
N ALA A 188 -13.85 16.53 23.13
CA ALA A 188 -14.00 16.85 24.55
C ALA A 188 -15.43 17.37 24.77
N VAL A 189 -16.30 16.55 25.35
CA VAL A 189 -17.63 16.96 25.72
C VAL A 189 -17.43 18.11 26.70
N ALA A 190 -17.80 19.30 26.32
CA ALA A 190 -17.82 20.45 27.22
C ALA A 190 -18.73 20.09 28.41
N VAL A 191 -18.11 19.74 29.52
CA VAL A 191 -18.82 19.45 30.76
C VAL A 191 -19.38 20.78 31.24
N VAL A 192 -20.69 20.98 30.98
CA VAL A 192 -21.47 22.01 31.66
C VAL A 192 -21.28 21.78 33.17
N GLU A 193 -20.77 22.78 33.85
CA GLU A 193 -20.46 22.75 35.28
C GLU A 193 -21.64 22.25 36.11
N ALA A 194 -21.52 21.04 36.64
CA ALA A 194 -22.34 20.57 37.76
C ALA A 194 -21.53 20.76 39.03
N LYS A 195 -21.91 21.74 39.84
CA LYS A 195 -21.39 21.99 41.18
C LYS A 195 -21.61 20.78 42.10
N LYS A 196 -20.56 19.95 42.28
CA LYS A 196 -20.30 19.20 43.51
C LYS A 196 -18.90 18.54 43.44
N PRO A 197 -18.07 18.62 44.48
CA PRO A 197 -16.78 17.93 44.55
C PRO A 197 -17.03 16.47 44.95
N ALA A 198 -16.90 15.56 44.01
CA ALA A 198 -16.90 14.14 44.32
C ALA A 198 -15.76 13.46 43.58
N SER A 199 -14.92 12.76 44.33
CA SER A 199 -14.06 11.62 44.00
C SER A 199 -13.48 11.61 42.55
N ARG A 200 -12.16 11.45 42.40
CA ARG A 200 -11.39 11.26 41.18
C ARG A 200 -12.28 10.82 40.01
N LYS A 201 -12.58 11.75 39.10
CA LYS A 201 -13.24 11.42 37.81
C LYS A 201 -12.38 10.36 37.13
N PRO A 202 -12.95 9.28 36.61
CA PRO A 202 -12.20 8.36 35.79
C PRO A 202 -11.64 9.16 34.63
N GLN A 203 -10.29 9.22 34.54
CA GLN A 203 -9.60 9.84 33.41
C GLN A 203 -9.99 9.04 32.18
N ALA A 204 -10.48 9.71 31.11
CA ALA A 204 -10.84 9.02 29.87
C ALA A 204 -9.65 8.20 29.38
N ALA A 205 -9.88 6.94 29.04
CA ALA A 205 -8.82 6.05 28.57
C ALA A 205 -8.16 6.68 27.32
N SER A 206 -6.84 6.64 27.26
CA SER A 206 -6.13 7.07 26.07
C SER A 206 -6.51 6.20 24.88
N ARG A 207 -6.43 6.74 23.64
CA ARG A 207 -6.73 5.97 22.42
C ARG A 207 -5.94 4.65 22.34
N TYR A 208 -4.68 4.67 22.81
CA TYR A 208 -3.87 3.46 22.87
C TYR A 208 -4.38 2.45 23.90
N GLU A 209 -4.84 2.88 25.07
CA GLU A 209 -5.46 1.99 26.06
C GLU A 209 -6.71 1.30 25.52
N VAL A 210 -7.49 2.01 24.69
CA VAL A 210 -8.64 1.41 23.98
C VAL A 210 -8.16 0.33 22.99
N VAL A 211 -7.09 0.58 22.21
CA VAL A 211 -6.49 -0.46 21.34
C VAL A 211 -6.02 -1.64 22.19
N GLU A 212 -5.23 -1.39 23.24
CA GLU A 212 -4.68 -2.43 24.12
C GLU A 212 -5.79 -3.27 24.78
N SER A 213 -6.93 -2.66 25.15
CA SER A 213 -8.04 -3.37 25.79
C SER A 213 -8.72 -4.42 24.89
N ARG A 214 -8.62 -4.25 23.55
CA ARG A 214 -9.18 -5.19 22.57
C ARG A 214 -8.32 -6.42 22.33
N LEU A 215 -7.03 -6.35 22.70
CA LEU A 215 -6.08 -7.43 22.48
C LEU A 215 -6.35 -8.62 23.41
N ASP A 216 -5.92 -9.82 23.00
CA ASP A 216 -5.95 -11.01 23.85
C ASP A 216 -5.23 -10.77 25.18
N ALA A 217 -5.80 -11.26 26.28
CA ALA A 217 -5.28 -11.04 27.63
C ALA A 217 -3.86 -11.62 27.82
N LYS A 218 -3.60 -12.79 27.24
CA LYS A 218 -2.28 -13.45 27.33
C LYS A 218 -1.24 -12.68 26.53
N PHE A 219 -1.60 -12.16 25.35
CA PHE A 219 -0.71 -11.33 24.53
C PHE A 219 -0.34 -10.04 25.29
N ARG A 220 -1.33 -9.31 25.84
CA ARG A 220 -1.09 -8.11 26.67
C ARG A 220 -0.15 -8.38 27.83
N GLN A 221 -0.43 -9.45 28.58
CA GLN A 221 0.40 -9.83 29.75
C GLN A 221 1.83 -10.17 29.30
N ASN A 222 2.00 -10.91 28.22
CA ASN A 222 3.31 -11.25 27.67
C ASN A 222 4.08 -10.02 27.21
N LEU A 223 3.42 -9.07 26.53
CA LEU A 223 4.04 -7.83 26.08
C LEU A 223 4.56 -7.01 27.26
N ARG A 224 3.74 -6.84 28.31
CA ARG A 224 4.12 -6.13 29.55
C ARG A 224 5.25 -6.85 30.29
N ARG A 225 5.20 -8.17 30.41
CA ARG A 225 6.24 -8.97 31.07
C ARG A 225 7.59 -8.85 30.35
N ARG A 226 7.58 -8.99 29.01
CA ARG A 226 8.80 -8.89 28.20
C ARG A 226 9.39 -7.50 28.22
N ARG A 227 8.56 -6.45 28.23
CA ARG A 227 9.01 -5.06 28.38
C ARG A 227 9.72 -4.84 29.72
N ARG A 228 9.17 -5.34 30.83
CA ARG A 228 9.80 -5.25 32.13
C ARG A 228 11.14 -5.98 32.15
N ARG A 229 11.19 -7.22 31.66
CA ARG A 229 12.43 -8.00 31.58
C ARG A 229 13.49 -7.33 30.69
N LEU A 230 13.10 -6.69 29.63
CA LEU A 230 14.03 -5.93 28.77
C LEU A 230 14.58 -4.72 29.54
N ALA A 231 13.76 -4.01 30.31
CA ALA A 231 14.18 -2.88 31.14
C ALA A 231 15.12 -3.30 32.29
N GLU A 232 15.10 -4.56 32.74
CA GLU A 232 16.05 -5.12 33.72
C GLU A 232 17.47 -5.29 33.12
N GLN A 233 17.59 -5.31 31.76
CA GLN A 233 18.87 -5.42 31.02
C GLN A 233 19.54 -4.06 30.79
N GLY A 234 18.82 -2.96 30.95
CA GLY A 234 19.34 -1.61 30.72
C GLY A 234 18.27 -0.59 30.41
N GLU A 235 18.68 0.63 30.12
CA GLU A 235 17.79 1.71 29.73
C GLU A 235 17.15 1.42 28.37
N VAL A 236 15.82 1.36 28.31
CA VAL A 236 15.04 1.16 27.08
C VAL A 236 14.52 2.51 26.58
N LYS A 237 14.87 2.86 25.35
CA LYS A 237 14.39 4.08 24.68
C LYS A 237 13.66 3.75 23.39
N TYR A 238 12.59 4.49 23.13
CA TYR A 238 11.95 4.57 21.82
C TYR A 238 12.42 5.84 21.12
N VAL A 239 12.96 5.70 19.93
CA VAL A 239 13.47 6.81 19.10
C VAL A 239 12.71 6.82 17.79
N LEU A 240 12.07 7.95 17.44
CA LEU A 240 11.39 8.17 16.18
C LEU A 240 12.05 9.30 15.42
N LEU A 241 12.51 9.01 14.20
CA LEU A 241 13.15 9.96 13.31
C LEU A 241 12.21 10.30 12.15
N ASP A 242 12.07 11.59 11.84
CA ASP A 242 11.30 12.10 10.70
C ASP A 242 12.19 12.36 9.45
N GLY A 243 13.50 12.19 9.60
CA GLY A 243 14.48 12.31 8.53
C GLY A 243 14.79 13.74 8.07
N LYS A 244 14.43 14.77 8.84
CA LYS A 244 14.74 16.16 8.49
C LYS A 244 16.24 16.44 8.37
N ASP A 245 17.05 15.82 9.21
CA ASP A 245 18.50 15.83 9.10
C ASP A 245 18.95 14.72 8.15
N ALA A 246 19.45 15.09 6.96
CA ALA A 246 19.86 14.14 5.93
C ALA A 246 21.01 13.23 6.36
N LYS A 247 21.98 13.75 7.15
CA LYS A 247 23.11 12.93 7.63
C LYS A 247 22.64 11.91 8.67
N GLN A 248 21.80 12.36 9.58
CA GLN A 248 21.17 11.48 10.57
C GLN A 248 20.32 10.41 9.88
N LEU A 249 19.57 10.77 8.83
CA LEU A 249 18.77 9.83 8.06
C LEU A 249 19.61 8.75 7.40
N ASP A 250 20.72 9.12 6.73
CA ASP A 250 21.58 8.14 6.05
C ASP A 250 22.21 7.17 7.05
N CYS A 251 22.68 7.63 8.21
CA CYS A 251 23.18 6.77 9.27
C CYS A 251 22.07 5.85 9.82
N ALA A 252 20.87 6.40 10.03
CA ALA A 252 19.74 5.64 10.56
C ALA A 252 19.24 4.57 9.57
N LEU A 253 19.28 4.85 8.26
CA LEU A 253 18.97 3.86 7.23
C LEU A 253 20.01 2.73 7.17
N ALA A 254 21.29 3.05 7.33
CA ALA A 254 22.34 2.04 7.43
C ALA A 254 22.11 1.11 8.62
N ASP A 255 21.82 1.66 9.80
CA ASP A 255 21.50 0.86 10.98
C ASP A 255 20.22 0.03 10.78
N PHE A 256 19.19 0.61 10.16
CA PHE A 256 17.97 -0.12 9.82
C PHE A 256 18.27 -1.34 8.92
N PHE A 257 19.09 -1.19 7.87
CA PHE A 257 19.45 -2.28 6.98
C PHE A 257 20.25 -3.37 7.68
N VAL A 258 21.15 -3.00 8.60
CA VAL A 258 21.89 -3.96 9.43
C VAL A 258 20.96 -4.75 10.34
N ILE A 259 20.03 -4.08 11.03
CA ILE A 259 19.07 -4.72 11.93
C ILE A 259 18.10 -5.61 11.13
N GLU A 260 17.63 -5.18 9.97
CA GLU A 260 16.73 -5.96 9.12
C GLU A 260 17.40 -7.23 8.59
N ALA A 261 18.72 -7.18 8.39
CA ALA A 261 19.54 -8.31 7.94
C ALA A 261 19.99 -9.23 9.10
N SER A 262 19.89 -8.84 10.35
CA SER A 262 20.41 -9.60 11.50
C SER A 262 19.65 -10.91 11.76
N GLY A 263 18.46 -11.09 11.18
CA GLY A 263 17.60 -12.24 11.37
C GLY A 263 17.65 -13.28 10.25
N TRP A 264 16.57 -14.07 10.19
CA TRP A 264 16.41 -15.13 9.17
C TRP A 264 16.50 -14.61 7.72
N LYS A 265 16.12 -13.37 7.47
CA LYS A 265 16.20 -12.75 6.14
C LYS A 265 17.63 -12.65 5.64
N GLY A 266 18.56 -12.26 6.53
CA GLY A 266 19.98 -12.23 6.19
C GLY A 266 20.53 -13.62 5.89
N ARG A 267 20.15 -14.62 6.69
CA ARG A 267 20.55 -16.03 6.46
C ARG A 267 19.99 -16.62 5.16
N CYS A 268 18.77 -16.22 4.78
CA CYS A 268 18.12 -16.68 3.54
C CYS A 268 18.49 -15.85 2.29
N GLY A 269 19.35 -14.83 2.39
CA GLY A 269 19.72 -13.98 1.25
C GLY A 269 18.59 -13.05 0.76
N THR A 270 17.58 -12.79 1.60
CA THR A 270 16.40 -11.99 1.23
C THR A 270 16.33 -10.63 1.93
N SER A 271 17.38 -10.29 2.69
CA SER A 271 17.47 -8.99 3.37
C SER A 271 17.69 -7.84 2.38
N ILE A 272 17.28 -6.65 2.78
CA ILE A 272 17.45 -5.43 1.97
C ILE A 272 18.93 -5.18 1.69
N ALA A 273 19.78 -5.30 2.71
CA ALA A 273 21.22 -5.01 2.60
C ALA A 273 21.97 -5.86 1.55
N GLN A 274 21.45 -7.05 1.22
CA GLN A 274 22.08 -7.98 0.28
C GLN A 274 21.70 -7.74 -1.19
N ARG A 275 20.80 -6.80 -1.45
CA ARG A 275 20.23 -6.53 -2.77
C ARG A 275 20.29 -5.05 -3.10
N PRO A 276 21.24 -4.62 -3.97
CA PRO A 276 21.46 -3.20 -4.28
C PRO A 276 20.20 -2.46 -4.74
N GLU A 277 19.35 -3.12 -5.53
CA GLU A 277 18.09 -2.56 -5.99
C GLU A 277 17.11 -2.28 -4.85
N LEU A 278 17.12 -3.09 -3.77
CA LEU A 278 16.31 -2.86 -2.59
C LEU A 278 16.87 -1.70 -1.75
N VAL A 279 18.19 -1.67 -1.56
CA VAL A 279 18.86 -0.56 -0.85
C VAL A 279 18.56 0.75 -1.55
N GLY A 280 18.73 0.81 -2.89
CA GLY A 280 18.43 1.99 -3.70
C GLY A 280 16.98 2.43 -3.53
N PHE A 281 16.04 1.52 -3.71
CA PHE A 281 14.60 1.79 -3.60
C PHE A 281 14.21 2.33 -2.22
N TYR A 282 14.58 1.64 -1.13
CA TYR A 282 14.19 2.05 0.21
C TYR A 282 14.87 3.33 0.66
N ALA A 283 16.14 3.55 0.28
CA ALA A 283 16.85 4.79 0.59
C ALA A 283 16.24 5.99 -0.16
N GLN A 284 15.93 5.84 -1.45
CA GLN A 284 15.29 6.88 -2.25
C GLN A 284 13.89 7.22 -1.70
N MET A 285 13.07 6.20 -1.48
CA MET A 285 11.73 6.33 -0.93
C MET A 285 11.74 7.02 0.45
N ALA A 286 12.67 6.63 1.34
CA ALA A 286 12.78 7.23 2.66
C ALA A 286 13.19 8.71 2.59
N ARG A 287 14.14 9.08 1.70
CA ARG A 287 14.51 10.50 1.49
C ARG A 287 13.37 11.31 0.90
N ASP A 288 12.62 10.75 -0.07
CA ASP A 288 11.44 11.40 -0.66
C ASP A 288 10.34 11.61 0.39
N ALA A 289 10.10 10.62 1.25
CA ALA A 289 9.16 10.71 2.36
C ALA A 289 9.61 11.73 3.41
N ALA A 290 10.89 11.76 3.76
CA ALA A 290 11.46 12.72 4.72
C ALA A 290 11.27 14.18 4.25
N ARG A 291 11.54 14.46 2.96
CA ARG A 291 11.33 15.81 2.39
C ARG A 291 9.87 16.30 2.52
N ARG A 292 8.91 15.38 2.59
CA ARG A 292 7.49 15.67 2.76
C ARG A 292 7.00 15.62 4.20
N GLY A 293 7.89 15.31 5.16
CA GLY A 293 7.50 15.06 6.55
C GLY A 293 6.61 13.83 6.74
N ALA A 294 6.71 12.86 5.83
CA ALA A 294 5.91 11.64 5.82
C ALA A 294 6.68 10.39 6.27
N LEU A 295 7.98 10.51 6.59
CA LEU A 295 8.78 9.41 7.11
C LEU A 295 8.53 9.19 8.60
N ALA A 296 8.44 7.93 9.01
CA ALA A 296 8.48 7.50 10.40
C ALA A 296 9.46 6.32 10.51
N LEU A 297 10.71 6.61 10.87
CA LEU A 297 11.76 5.62 11.11
C LEU A 297 11.94 5.43 12.60
N GLY A 298 11.38 4.34 13.15
CA GLY A 298 11.36 4.04 14.58
C GLY A 298 12.43 3.05 14.98
N PHE A 299 13.04 3.27 16.14
CA PHE A 299 13.99 2.34 16.77
C PHE A 299 13.61 2.06 18.21
N LEU A 300 13.86 0.83 18.66
CA LEU A 300 13.93 0.47 20.06
C LEU A 300 15.41 0.33 20.44
N GLU A 301 15.84 1.08 21.42
CA GLU A 301 17.21 1.06 21.92
C GLU A 301 17.27 0.46 23.32
N LEU A 302 18.34 -0.29 23.58
CA LEU A 302 18.71 -0.80 24.90
C LEU A 302 20.14 -0.37 25.23
N GLY A 303 20.33 0.45 26.26
CA GLY A 303 21.63 0.98 26.63
C GLY A 303 22.34 1.74 25.50
N GLY A 304 21.59 2.44 24.64
CA GLY A 304 22.11 3.16 23.46
C GLY A 304 22.32 2.30 22.21
N ARG A 305 22.15 0.97 22.27
CA ARG A 305 22.21 0.06 21.11
C ARG A 305 20.81 -0.11 20.50
N ARG A 306 20.68 0.09 19.21
CA ARG A 306 19.45 -0.18 18.43
C ARG A 306 19.23 -1.69 18.30
N ILE A 307 18.12 -2.21 18.82
CA ILE A 307 17.80 -3.64 18.84
C ILE A 307 16.56 -4.00 17.99
N ALA A 308 15.75 -3.03 17.61
CA ALA A 308 14.67 -3.20 16.63
C ALA A 308 14.49 -1.91 15.83
N ALA A 309 13.98 -2.06 14.61
CA ALA A 309 13.77 -0.94 13.71
C ALA A 309 12.49 -1.13 12.87
N HIS A 310 11.74 -0.04 12.68
CA HIS A 310 10.57 0.06 11.78
C HIS A 310 10.80 1.16 10.75
N LEU A 311 10.66 0.83 9.47
CA LEU A 311 10.57 1.79 8.39
C LEU A 311 9.11 1.94 7.99
N SER A 312 8.56 3.13 8.14
CA SER A 312 7.14 3.42 7.97
C SER A 312 6.90 4.74 7.27
N LEU A 313 5.68 4.91 6.73
CA LEU A 313 5.20 6.16 6.15
C LEU A 313 3.94 6.64 6.89
N LEU A 314 3.84 7.96 7.05
CA LEU A 314 2.63 8.65 7.51
C LEU A 314 2.00 9.35 6.31
N HIS A 315 0.79 8.95 5.92
CA HIS A 315 0.14 9.53 4.75
C HIS A 315 -1.39 9.50 4.89
N ALA A 316 -2.05 10.59 4.51
CA ALA A 316 -3.51 10.72 4.52
C ALA A 316 -4.18 10.19 5.81
N GLY A 317 -3.62 10.56 6.98
CA GLY A 317 -4.15 10.16 8.29
C GLY A 317 -3.90 8.68 8.67
N ARG A 318 -3.00 7.99 8.00
CA ARG A 318 -2.68 6.58 8.23
C ARG A 318 -1.18 6.36 8.43
N HIS A 319 -0.86 5.34 9.20
CA HIS A 319 0.49 4.82 9.38
C HIS A 319 0.66 3.55 8.55
N TYR A 320 1.66 3.49 7.69
CA TYR A 320 1.96 2.34 6.84
C TYR A 320 3.29 1.73 7.24
N LEU A 321 3.28 0.54 7.83
CA LEU A 321 4.47 -0.20 8.23
C LEU A 321 5.07 -0.95 7.03
N LEU A 322 6.10 -0.39 6.40
CA LEU A 322 6.73 -0.98 5.22
C LEU A 322 7.61 -2.17 5.56
N LYS A 323 8.50 -2.01 6.53
CA LYS A 323 9.46 -3.04 6.94
C LYS A 323 9.75 -2.98 8.43
N LEU A 324 9.98 -4.16 8.99
CA LEU A 324 10.39 -4.38 10.38
C LEU A 324 11.61 -5.28 10.40
N GLY A 325 12.57 -4.97 11.25
CA GLY A 325 13.68 -5.82 11.64
C GLY A 325 13.93 -5.78 13.14
N TYR A 326 14.59 -6.79 13.68
CA TYR A 326 15.09 -6.79 15.05
C TYR A 326 16.30 -7.71 15.19
N ASP A 327 17.16 -7.43 16.15
CA ASP A 327 18.31 -8.26 16.49
C ASP A 327 17.84 -9.55 17.18
N GLU A 328 18.04 -10.69 16.51
CA GLU A 328 17.57 -11.99 17.01
C GLU A 328 18.20 -12.41 18.35
N SER A 329 19.34 -11.84 18.75
CA SER A 329 19.93 -12.08 20.06
C SER A 329 19.01 -11.64 21.22
N PHE A 330 18.03 -10.75 20.92
CA PHE A 330 17.03 -10.27 21.87
C PHE A 330 15.63 -10.89 21.65
N HIS A 331 15.53 -12.00 20.88
CA HIS A 331 14.24 -12.59 20.49
C HIS A 331 13.32 -12.92 21.69
N GLU A 332 13.89 -13.32 22.84
CA GLU A 332 13.12 -13.65 24.06
C GLU A 332 12.32 -12.45 24.59
N PHE A 333 12.77 -11.23 24.33
CA PHE A 333 12.10 -10.00 24.73
C PHE A 333 11.10 -9.50 23.69
N SER A 334 11.02 -10.12 22.50
CA SER A 334 10.17 -9.71 21.37
C SER A 334 10.29 -8.21 21.03
N PRO A 335 11.50 -7.70 20.72
CA PRO A 335 11.72 -6.26 20.55
C PRO A 335 10.92 -5.69 19.37
N GLY A 336 10.65 -6.48 18.32
CA GLY A 336 9.78 -6.08 17.22
C GLY A 336 8.35 -5.79 17.67
N GLN A 337 7.75 -6.64 18.52
CA GLN A 337 6.41 -6.41 19.08
C GLN A 337 6.36 -5.21 20.03
N GLN A 338 7.42 -5.00 20.82
CA GLN A 338 7.51 -3.83 21.68
C GLN A 338 7.59 -2.53 20.87
N LEU A 339 8.42 -2.51 19.82
CA LEU A 339 8.50 -1.36 18.92
C LEU A 339 7.17 -1.12 18.20
N THR A 340 6.48 -2.18 17.72
CA THR A 340 5.14 -2.06 17.13
C THR A 340 4.15 -1.41 18.11
N SER A 341 4.19 -1.80 19.39
CA SER A 341 3.37 -1.18 20.45
C SER A 341 3.59 0.33 20.56
N GLU A 342 4.86 0.77 20.56
CA GLU A 342 5.19 2.20 20.65
C GLU A 342 4.80 2.97 19.36
N MET A 343 4.96 2.36 18.17
CA MET A 343 4.52 2.97 16.90
C MET A 343 2.99 3.12 16.84
N ILE A 344 2.23 2.14 17.33
CA ILE A 344 0.76 2.25 17.42
C ILE A 344 0.39 3.34 18.46
N ARG A 345 1.08 3.43 19.58
CA ARG A 345 0.88 4.48 20.59
C ARG A 345 1.13 5.87 20.01
N ASP A 346 2.23 6.06 19.28
CA ASP A 346 2.56 7.31 18.58
C ASP A 346 1.47 7.65 17.54
N SER A 347 1.00 6.67 16.78
CA SER A 347 -0.10 6.84 15.82
C SER A 347 -1.40 7.31 16.48
N CYS A 348 -1.72 6.76 17.64
CA CYS A 348 -2.86 7.20 18.46
C CYS A 348 -2.69 8.65 18.94
N GLN A 349 -1.48 9.01 19.42
CA GLN A 349 -1.17 10.36 19.90
C GLN A 349 -1.23 11.41 18.77
N ARG A 350 -0.79 11.05 17.56
CA ARG A 350 -0.90 11.88 16.35
C ARG A 350 -2.33 12.02 15.81
N GLY A 351 -3.29 11.31 16.35
CA GLY A 351 -4.66 11.35 15.85
C GLY A 351 -4.89 10.58 14.55
N LEU A 352 -4.00 9.65 14.16
CA LEU A 352 -4.18 8.87 12.94
C LEU A 352 -5.41 7.96 13.06
N ALA A 353 -6.02 7.66 11.91
CA ALA A 353 -7.23 6.83 11.83
C ALA A 353 -6.92 5.34 11.67
N GLU A 354 -5.77 4.99 11.12
CA GLU A 354 -5.43 3.61 10.78
C GLU A 354 -3.92 3.34 11.00
N PHE A 355 -3.60 2.13 11.49
CA PHE A 355 -2.26 1.56 11.44
C PHE A 355 -2.28 0.34 10.53
N ASP A 356 -1.66 0.46 9.36
CA ASP A 356 -1.62 -0.57 8.34
C ASP A 356 -0.31 -1.34 8.41
N PHE A 357 -0.39 -2.63 8.73
CA PHE A 357 0.79 -3.51 8.79
C PHE A 357 1.33 -3.86 7.42
N LEU A 358 0.60 -3.56 6.36
CA LEU A 358 0.92 -3.95 4.99
C LEU A 358 1.26 -5.45 4.85
N GLY A 359 1.50 -5.90 3.61
CA GLY A 359 1.91 -7.28 3.32
C GLY A 359 0.91 -8.34 3.77
N PRO A 360 1.32 -9.62 3.74
CA PRO A 360 0.45 -10.75 4.07
C PRO A 360 0.19 -10.85 5.58
N CYS A 361 -0.87 -11.58 5.94
CA CYS A 361 -1.11 -12.04 7.30
C CYS A 361 0.06 -12.91 7.76
N MET A 362 0.62 -12.54 8.90
CA MET A 362 1.62 -13.29 9.65
C MET A 362 1.16 -13.38 11.09
N ASP A 363 1.48 -14.46 11.81
CA ASP A 363 1.00 -14.70 13.17
C ASP A 363 1.25 -13.51 14.10
N TRP A 364 2.46 -12.92 14.05
CA TRP A 364 2.79 -11.77 14.89
C TRP A 364 1.95 -10.51 14.64
N LYS A 365 1.37 -10.37 13.42
CA LYS A 365 0.44 -9.27 13.10
C LYS A 365 -0.96 -9.59 13.60
N LEU A 366 -1.35 -10.87 13.56
CA LEU A 366 -2.65 -11.33 14.05
C LEU A 366 -2.77 -11.19 15.57
N ASP A 367 -1.67 -11.24 16.32
CA ASP A 367 -1.64 -10.95 17.76
C ASP A 367 -2.25 -9.56 18.11
N TRP A 368 -2.31 -8.63 17.15
CA TRP A 368 -2.88 -7.29 17.30
C TRP A 368 -4.38 -7.22 17.01
N GLU A 369 -5.05 -8.36 16.76
CA GLU A 369 -6.51 -8.44 16.44
C GLU A 369 -6.91 -7.52 15.25
N PRO A 370 -6.18 -7.52 14.12
CA PRO A 370 -6.42 -6.61 13.03
C PRO A 370 -7.64 -7.01 12.19
N ALA A 371 -8.26 -6.02 11.55
CA ALA A 371 -9.09 -6.26 10.37
C ALA A 371 -8.22 -6.64 9.16
N LEU A 372 -8.82 -7.30 8.18
CA LEU A 372 -8.11 -7.79 6.98
C LEU A 372 -8.67 -7.14 5.72
N ARG A 373 -7.78 -6.60 4.89
CA ARG A 373 -8.09 -6.05 3.57
C ARG A 373 -7.60 -7.02 2.49
N THR A 374 -8.52 -7.55 1.69
CA THR A 374 -8.19 -8.46 0.59
C THR A 374 -7.70 -7.68 -0.62
N HIS A 375 -6.63 -8.17 -1.24
CA HIS A 375 -6.08 -7.66 -2.49
C HIS A 375 -6.09 -8.76 -3.54
N THR A 376 -6.31 -8.36 -4.79
CA THR A 376 -6.44 -9.28 -5.92
C THR A 376 -5.69 -8.73 -7.13
N TRP A 377 -5.03 -9.58 -7.88
CA TRP A 377 -4.47 -9.25 -9.18
C TRP A 377 -5.55 -9.40 -10.24
N LEU A 378 -5.63 -8.40 -11.12
CA LEU A 378 -6.44 -8.42 -12.32
C LEU A 378 -5.50 -8.58 -13.52
N THR A 379 -5.70 -9.64 -14.30
CA THR A 379 -4.99 -9.87 -15.55
C THR A 379 -6.01 -9.92 -16.68
N ILE A 380 -5.95 -8.96 -17.60
CA ILE A 380 -6.82 -8.89 -18.78
C ILE A 380 -6.03 -9.41 -19.97
N PHE A 381 -6.58 -10.36 -20.72
CA PHE A 381 -5.93 -10.95 -21.87
C PHE A 381 -6.55 -10.40 -23.15
N ARG A 382 -5.71 -10.15 -24.17
CA ARG A 382 -6.22 -9.90 -25.51
C ARG A 382 -7.01 -11.14 -26.01
N PRO A 383 -8.14 -10.95 -26.71
CA PRO A 383 -8.97 -12.07 -27.18
C PRO A 383 -8.37 -12.76 -28.42
N THR A 384 -7.03 -12.85 -28.50
CA THR A 384 -6.28 -13.64 -29.50
C THR A 384 -6.32 -15.13 -29.15
N ARG A 385 -5.97 -15.99 -30.09
CA ARG A 385 -5.86 -17.44 -29.84
C ARG A 385 -4.91 -17.74 -28.69
N VAL A 386 -3.73 -17.08 -28.65
CA VAL A 386 -2.72 -17.28 -27.61
C VAL A 386 -3.21 -16.73 -26.27
N GLY A 387 -3.77 -15.52 -26.26
CA GLY A 387 -4.30 -14.94 -25.01
C GLY A 387 -5.41 -15.79 -24.38
N ARG A 388 -6.34 -16.31 -25.20
CA ARG A 388 -7.39 -17.23 -24.72
C ARG A 388 -6.82 -18.55 -24.23
N LEU A 389 -5.85 -19.15 -24.93
CA LEU A 389 -5.20 -20.38 -24.52
C LEU A 389 -4.53 -20.24 -23.15
N VAL A 390 -3.76 -19.18 -22.95
CA VAL A 390 -3.07 -18.94 -21.66
C VAL A 390 -4.09 -18.67 -20.56
N TYR A 391 -5.14 -17.89 -20.84
CA TYR A 391 -6.22 -17.65 -19.88
C TYR A 391 -6.88 -18.96 -19.45
N GLU A 392 -7.32 -19.79 -20.40
CA GLU A 392 -7.97 -21.09 -20.11
C GLU A 392 -7.04 -22.02 -19.32
N ALA A 393 -5.79 -22.15 -19.74
CA ALA A 393 -4.82 -22.98 -19.04
C ALA A 393 -4.60 -22.51 -17.60
N ARG A 394 -4.48 -21.19 -17.37
CA ARG A 394 -4.05 -20.65 -16.07
C ARG A 394 -5.20 -20.44 -15.10
N TYR A 395 -6.38 -20.00 -15.59
CA TYR A 395 -7.48 -19.59 -14.73
C TYR A 395 -8.67 -20.56 -14.75
N THR A 396 -8.73 -21.49 -15.72
CA THR A 396 -9.78 -22.48 -15.81
C THR A 396 -9.24 -23.90 -15.55
N ALA A 397 -8.28 -24.38 -16.33
CA ALA A 397 -7.80 -25.77 -16.23
C ALA A 397 -6.89 -26.00 -15.01
N TRP A 398 -5.93 -25.11 -14.74
CA TRP A 398 -4.98 -25.26 -13.64
C TRP A 398 -5.64 -25.33 -12.23
N PRO A 399 -6.61 -24.47 -11.86
CA PRO A 399 -7.31 -24.59 -10.58
C PRO A 399 -8.03 -25.94 -10.42
N VAL A 400 -8.65 -26.43 -11.49
CA VAL A 400 -9.33 -27.74 -11.48
C VAL A 400 -8.33 -28.88 -11.30
N ALA A 401 -7.24 -28.89 -12.08
CA ALA A 401 -6.19 -29.89 -11.96
C ALA A 401 -5.56 -29.92 -10.54
N ARG A 402 -5.32 -28.74 -9.96
CA ARG A 402 -4.79 -28.63 -8.60
C ARG A 402 -5.77 -29.13 -7.54
N ALA A 403 -7.06 -28.85 -7.68
CA ALA A 403 -8.10 -29.32 -6.78
C ALA A 403 -8.20 -30.86 -6.83
N LEU A 404 -8.16 -31.46 -8.01
CA LEU A 404 -8.17 -32.92 -8.20
C LEU A 404 -6.92 -33.56 -7.60
N ALA A 405 -5.72 -33.03 -7.83
CA ALA A 405 -4.48 -33.51 -7.25
C ALA A 405 -4.50 -33.48 -5.71
N GLY A 406 -5.06 -32.40 -5.13
CA GLY A 406 -5.23 -32.28 -3.67
C GLY A 406 -6.18 -33.35 -3.09
N GLN A 407 -7.26 -33.67 -3.78
CA GLN A 407 -8.19 -34.74 -3.37
C GLN A 407 -7.56 -36.13 -3.43
N VAL A 408 -6.76 -36.42 -4.46
CA VAL A 408 -6.04 -37.69 -4.59
C VAL A 408 -5.02 -37.85 -3.46
N LEU A 409 -4.26 -36.82 -3.13
CA LEU A 409 -3.29 -36.86 -2.02
C LEU A 409 -3.96 -37.02 -0.65
N CYS A 410 -5.10 -36.36 -0.40
CA CYS A 410 -5.89 -36.55 0.81
C CYS A 410 -6.54 -37.95 0.90
N GLY A 411 -6.90 -38.55 -0.24
CA GLY A 411 -7.45 -39.91 -0.31
C GLY A 411 -6.41 -41.00 0.00
N LEU A 412 -5.18 -40.80 -0.43
CA LEU A 412 -4.05 -41.71 -0.18
C LEU A 412 -3.53 -41.63 1.28
N GLY A 413 -3.72 -40.52 1.96
CA GLY A 413 -3.32 -40.35 3.38
C GLY A 413 -4.30 -40.92 4.40
N LYS A 414 -5.48 -41.38 4.00
CA LYS A 414 -6.50 -42.00 4.88
C LYS A 414 -6.55 -43.53 4.82
N GLY A 415 -5.64 -44.14 4.09
CA GLY A 415 -5.58 -45.61 3.88
C GLY A 415 -4.32 -46.26 4.44
N GLY A 416 -3.68 -45.65 5.47
CA GLY A 416 -2.52 -46.19 6.14
C GLY A 416 -2.73 -46.30 7.66
#